data_6f57d7fbc8df828ab968f857f85ae8b8
#
_entry.id   6f57d7fbc8df828ab968f857f85ae8b8
#
_cell.length_a   1.000
_cell.length_b   1.000
_cell.length_c   1.000
_cell.angle_alpha   90.00
_cell.angle_beta   90.00
_cell.angle_gamma   90.00
#
_symmetry.space_group_name_H-M   'P 1'
#
loop_
_entity.id
_entity.type
_entity.pdbx_description
1 polymer ?
#
loop_
_entity_poly.entity_id
_entity_poly.type
_entity_poly.pdbx_seq_one_letter_code
_entity_poly.pdbx_strand_id
1 'polypeptide(L)'
;SRYFVEFNFGYNGSERFAQNERYGFFPSIGGAWMLSNEAFWRPIEKVANKLKLKVTYGLVGNDAIGSDSDRFFYLSNMNMNSSGRGQVFGTNWGNYKDGISTVRYPNEFITWEVAKKLNIGFELGLFNNLDVQFDYFREDRSKILMDRSFIPTTMGLEASVRANVGEAASHGVD
;
A
#
# COMPACT_ATOMS: atom_id res chain seq x y z
N SER A 1 9.17 19.19 -28.36
CA SER A 1 9.16 19.67 -26.96
C SER A 1 10.46 19.29 -26.27
N ARG A 2 10.91 20.11 -25.32
CA ARG A 2 12.13 19.90 -24.54
C ARG A 2 11.82 19.45 -23.13
N TYR A 3 10.78 19.99 -22.54
CA TYR A 3 10.34 19.74 -21.18
C TYR A 3 8.95 19.15 -21.19
N PHE A 4 8.72 18.20 -20.31
CA PHE A 4 7.43 17.57 -20.08
C PHE A 4 7.15 17.58 -18.59
N VAL A 5 5.97 17.98 -18.20
CA VAL A 5 5.49 17.93 -16.83
C VAL A 5 4.11 17.31 -16.84
N GLU A 6 3.90 16.38 -15.94
CA GLU A 6 2.64 15.69 -15.76
C GLU A 6 2.25 15.73 -14.28
N PHE A 7 0.99 15.98 -14.03
CA PHE A 7 0.41 15.95 -12.70
C PHE A 7 -0.86 15.12 -12.74
N ASN A 8 -0.91 14.11 -11.86
CA ASN A 8 -2.08 13.25 -11.69
C ASN A 8 -2.49 13.21 -10.23
N PHE A 9 -3.76 12.96 -9.96
CA PHE A 9 -4.22 12.67 -8.62
C PHE A 9 -5.39 11.69 -8.65
N GLY A 10 -5.48 10.87 -7.61
CA GLY A 10 -6.62 10.02 -7.31
C GLY A 10 -7.26 10.45 -6.00
N TYR A 11 -8.58 10.53 -5.97
CA TYR A 11 -9.34 10.66 -4.74
C TYR A 11 -10.29 9.48 -4.66
N ASN A 12 -9.97 8.52 -3.80
CA ASN A 12 -10.64 7.23 -3.73
C ASN A 12 -11.28 7.02 -2.37
N GLY A 13 -12.41 6.31 -2.34
CA GLY A 13 -13.09 5.92 -1.12
C GLY A 13 -13.25 4.41 -1.03
N SER A 14 -13.08 3.85 0.17
CA SER A 14 -13.31 2.44 0.45
C SER A 14 -14.20 2.26 1.67
N GLU A 15 -15.25 1.46 1.53
CA GLU A 15 -16.17 1.11 2.62
C GLU A 15 -15.56 0.18 3.68
N ARG A 16 -14.36 -0.36 3.42
CA ARG A 16 -13.60 -1.18 4.38
C ARG A 16 -13.22 -0.42 5.62
N PHE A 17 -13.15 0.92 5.52
CA PHE A 17 -12.72 1.82 6.58
C PHE A 17 -13.88 2.60 7.20
N ALA A 18 -13.69 3.06 8.43
CA ALA A 18 -14.63 3.96 9.11
C ALA A 18 -14.81 5.27 8.32
N GLN A 19 -15.89 5.99 8.56
CA GLN A 19 -16.26 7.17 7.79
C GLN A 19 -15.14 8.22 7.71
N ASN A 20 -14.38 8.41 8.79
CA ASN A 20 -13.29 9.38 8.89
C ASN A 20 -12.02 8.95 8.14
N GLU A 21 -11.82 7.65 7.93
CA GLU A 21 -10.64 7.06 7.27
C GLU A 21 -10.95 6.53 5.88
N ARG A 22 -12.19 6.73 5.40
CA ARG A 22 -12.70 6.14 4.16
C ARG A 22 -12.04 6.68 2.92
N TYR A 23 -11.72 7.97 2.88
CA TYR A 23 -11.22 8.64 1.69
C TYR A 23 -9.72 8.88 1.74
N GLY A 24 -9.04 8.57 0.64
CA GLY A 24 -7.62 8.81 0.45
C GLY A 24 -7.33 9.70 -0.76
N PHE A 25 -6.37 10.62 -0.62
CA PHE A 25 -5.88 11.47 -1.70
C PHE A 25 -4.47 11.06 -2.09
N PHE A 26 -4.28 10.71 -3.37
CA PHE A 26 -3.05 10.12 -3.88
C PHE A 26 -2.54 10.91 -5.09
N PRO A 27 -1.79 11.99 -4.87
CA PRO A 27 -1.21 12.80 -5.94
C PRO A 27 0.06 12.15 -6.48
N SER A 28 0.36 12.44 -7.76
CA SER A 28 1.62 12.13 -8.41
C SER A 28 2.05 13.25 -9.34
N ILE A 29 3.35 13.45 -9.45
CA ILE A 29 3.97 14.41 -10.34
C ILE A 29 5.10 13.74 -11.10
N GLY A 30 5.20 14.03 -12.39
CA GLY A 30 6.27 13.58 -13.26
C GLY A 30 6.89 14.72 -14.03
N GLY A 31 8.17 14.61 -14.30
CA GLY A 31 8.89 15.53 -15.16
C GLY A 31 9.85 14.78 -16.08
N ALA A 32 10.01 15.26 -17.31
CA ALA A 32 11.03 14.77 -18.21
C ALA A 32 11.70 15.91 -18.98
N TRP A 33 12.99 15.76 -19.22
CA TRP A 33 13.79 16.69 -19.99
C TRP A 33 14.48 15.97 -21.14
N MET A 34 14.15 16.40 -22.37
CA MET A 34 14.77 15.90 -23.59
C MET A 34 16.04 16.71 -23.87
N LEU A 35 17.17 16.27 -23.33
CA LEU A 35 18.46 16.94 -23.50
C LEU A 35 18.90 16.96 -24.96
N SER A 36 18.59 15.90 -25.71
CA SER A 36 18.93 15.83 -27.13
C SER A 36 18.27 16.93 -27.99
N ASN A 37 17.24 17.62 -27.50
CA ASN A 37 16.63 18.74 -28.20
C ASN A 37 17.24 20.10 -27.84
N GLU A 38 18.28 20.14 -26.99
CA GLU A 38 18.98 21.36 -26.62
C GLU A 38 20.07 21.73 -27.65
N ALA A 39 20.34 23.06 -27.79
CA ALA A 39 21.30 23.53 -28.78
C ALA A 39 22.72 23.04 -28.54
N PHE A 40 23.12 22.80 -27.30
CA PHE A 40 24.44 22.29 -26.93
C PHE A 40 24.63 20.81 -27.28
N TRP A 41 23.56 20.08 -27.58
CA TRP A 41 23.63 18.65 -27.93
C TRP A 41 24.02 18.39 -29.37
N ARG A 42 23.84 19.37 -30.29
CA ARG A 42 24.09 19.24 -31.74
C ARG A 42 25.43 18.59 -32.11
N PRO A 43 26.56 18.90 -31.43
CA PRO A 43 27.86 18.31 -31.81
C PRO A 43 27.93 16.79 -31.64
N ILE A 44 27.16 16.24 -30.72
CA ILE A 44 27.17 14.80 -30.34
C ILE A 44 25.95 14.03 -30.85
N GLU A 45 25.02 14.69 -31.56
CA GLU A 45 23.78 14.11 -32.09
C GLU A 45 24.03 12.90 -33.01
N LYS A 46 25.16 12.90 -33.76
CA LYS A 46 25.54 11.79 -34.63
C LYS A 46 25.88 10.50 -33.86
N VAL A 47 26.34 10.60 -32.65
CA VAL A 47 26.71 9.49 -31.77
C VAL A 47 25.57 9.16 -30.80
N ALA A 48 25.05 10.18 -30.13
CA ALA A 48 23.94 10.08 -29.19
C ALA A 48 22.74 10.88 -29.71
N ASN A 49 21.88 10.21 -30.44
CA ASN A 49 20.74 10.81 -31.13
C ASN A 49 19.55 11.14 -30.20
N LYS A 50 19.50 10.50 -29.02
CA LYS A 50 18.45 10.71 -28.02
C LYS A 50 19.05 10.67 -26.63
N LEU A 51 18.73 11.66 -25.80
CA LEU A 51 18.87 11.60 -24.36
C LEU A 51 17.69 12.25 -23.68
N LYS A 52 16.98 11.47 -22.89
CA LYS A 52 15.83 11.94 -22.10
C LYS A 52 16.07 11.56 -20.64
N LEU A 53 15.98 12.51 -19.75
CA LEU A 53 15.91 12.29 -18.31
C LEU A 53 14.45 12.31 -17.87
N LYS A 54 14.10 11.44 -16.93
CA LYS A 54 12.76 11.34 -16.37
C LYS A 54 12.80 11.19 -14.86
N VAL A 55 11.87 11.81 -14.18
CA VAL A 55 11.65 11.65 -12.74
C VAL A 55 10.15 11.63 -12.47
N THR A 56 9.73 10.69 -11.65
CA THR A 56 8.34 10.65 -11.17
C THR A 56 8.33 10.44 -9.66
N TYR A 57 7.40 11.10 -8.99
CA TYR A 57 7.14 10.90 -7.58
C TYR A 57 5.64 10.88 -7.34
N GLY A 58 5.15 9.89 -6.60
CA GLY A 58 3.73 9.76 -6.35
C GLY A 58 3.39 8.96 -5.12
N LEU A 59 2.16 9.15 -4.67
CA LEU A 59 1.53 8.37 -3.62
C LEU A 59 0.55 7.38 -4.25
N VAL A 60 0.54 6.15 -3.75
CA VAL A 60 -0.42 5.11 -4.14
C VAL A 60 -1.06 4.56 -2.88
N GLY A 61 -2.39 4.58 -2.83
CA GLY A 61 -3.16 3.96 -1.75
C GLY A 61 -3.55 2.54 -2.09
N ASN A 62 -3.48 1.66 -1.09
CA ASN A 62 -3.98 0.29 -1.19
C ASN A 62 -5.01 0.06 -0.09
N ASP A 63 -6.23 -0.34 -0.47
CA ASP A 63 -7.32 -0.73 0.44
C ASP A 63 -7.52 -2.24 0.52
N ALA A 64 -6.83 -3.01 -0.31
CA ALA A 64 -6.86 -4.48 -0.29
C ALA A 64 -6.01 -5.04 0.86
N ILE A 65 -6.22 -4.51 2.06
CA ILE A 65 -5.57 -4.91 3.30
C ILE A 65 -6.36 -6.04 3.97
N GLY A 66 -5.65 -7.01 4.54
CA GLY A 66 -6.28 -8.19 5.14
C GLY A 66 -6.79 -9.21 4.11
N SER A 67 -7.65 -10.13 4.56
CA SER A 67 -8.29 -11.14 3.71
C SER A 67 -9.61 -10.63 3.11
N ASP A 68 -10.15 -11.34 2.13
CA ASP A 68 -11.44 -11.01 1.50
C ASP A 68 -12.62 -11.05 2.50
N SER A 69 -12.50 -11.84 3.57
CA SER A 69 -13.47 -11.90 4.66
C SER A 69 -13.34 -10.75 5.66
N ASP A 70 -12.23 -9.99 5.62
CA ASP A 70 -11.92 -8.89 6.52
C ASP A 70 -12.48 -7.56 5.98
N ARG A 71 -13.76 -7.52 5.70
CA ARG A 71 -14.47 -6.26 5.41
C ARG A 71 -14.88 -5.58 6.72
N PHE A 72 -15.09 -4.26 6.66
CA PHE A 72 -15.57 -3.47 7.80
C PHE A 72 -14.70 -3.62 9.05
N PHE A 73 -13.41 -3.34 8.92
CA PHE A 73 -12.43 -3.45 10.01
C PHE A 73 -12.80 -2.67 11.28
N TYR A 74 -13.60 -1.62 11.13
CA TYR A 74 -14.06 -0.79 12.23
C TYR A 74 -15.15 -1.44 13.08
N LEU A 75 -15.71 -2.58 12.63
CA LEU A 75 -16.70 -3.34 13.38
C LEU A 75 -16.07 -4.52 14.11
N SER A 76 -16.60 -4.85 15.29
CA SER A 76 -16.28 -6.10 15.98
C SER A 76 -16.83 -7.29 15.21
N ASN A 77 -16.15 -8.42 15.31
CA ASN A 77 -16.65 -9.70 14.81
C ASN A 77 -16.63 -10.74 15.95
N MET A 78 -17.76 -11.39 16.15
CA MET A 78 -17.96 -12.38 17.19
C MET A 78 -18.46 -13.70 16.59
N ASN A 79 -17.88 -14.80 17.03
CA ASN A 79 -18.38 -16.14 16.73
C ASN A 79 -19.41 -16.54 17.79
N MET A 80 -20.64 -16.68 17.37
CA MET A 80 -21.78 -17.03 18.26
C MET A 80 -21.92 -18.54 18.49
N ASN A 81 -21.15 -19.36 17.79
CA ASN A 81 -21.19 -20.84 17.86
C ASN A 81 -19.78 -21.39 18.11
N SER A 82 -19.13 -20.90 19.17
CA SER A 82 -17.79 -21.32 19.53
C SER A 82 -17.83 -22.58 20.39
N SER A 83 -17.59 -23.75 19.80
CA SER A 83 -17.56 -25.02 20.52
C SER A 83 -16.50 -25.09 21.61
N GLY A 84 -15.35 -24.41 21.43
CA GLY A 84 -14.29 -24.33 22.46
C GLY A 84 -14.66 -23.48 23.69
N ARG A 85 -15.77 -22.74 23.63
CA ARG A 85 -16.32 -21.91 24.73
C ARG A 85 -17.68 -22.38 25.17
N GLY A 86 -18.10 -23.56 24.71
CA GLY A 86 -19.39 -24.12 25.06
C GLY A 86 -19.44 -24.69 26.47
N GLN A 87 -20.65 -24.93 26.94
CA GLN A 87 -20.93 -25.49 28.26
C GLN A 87 -22.05 -26.51 28.19
N VAL A 88 -22.03 -27.44 29.13
CA VAL A 88 -23.04 -28.50 29.25
C VAL A 88 -24.07 -28.12 30.28
N PHE A 89 -25.34 -28.28 29.93
CA PHE A 89 -26.50 -27.92 30.76
C PHE A 89 -27.42 -29.14 31.00
N GLY A 90 -28.33 -28.99 31.93
CA GLY A 90 -29.36 -29.95 32.22
C GLY A 90 -28.98 -30.94 33.34
N THR A 91 -29.96 -31.63 33.89
CA THR A 91 -29.85 -32.53 35.04
C THR A 91 -28.89 -33.71 34.78
N ASN A 92 -28.82 -34.15 33.50
CA ASN A 92 -27.96 -35.25 33.08
C ASN A 92 -26.71 -34.81 32.32
N TRP A 93 -26.37 -33.49 32.35
CA TRP A 93 -25.20 -32.93 31.67
C TRP A 93 -25.11 -33.29 30.16
N GLY A 94 -26.29 -33.57 29.53
CA GLY A 94 -26.35 -34.01 28.12
C GLY A 94 -26.66 -32.91 27.11
N ASN A 95 -26.95 -31.69 27.56
CA ASN A 95 -27.34 -30.59 26.69
C ASN A 95 -26.18 -29.62 26.53
N TYR A 96 -25.32 -29.90 25.55
CA TYR A 96 -24.22 -29.01 25.20
C TYR A 96 -24.72 -27.79 24.43
N LYS A 97 -24.22 -26.61 24.77
CA LYS A 97 -24.46 -25.36 24.05
C LYS A 97 -23.13 -24.69 23.72
N ASP A 98 -23.00 -24.26 22.49
CA ASP A 98 -21.85 -23.47 22.05
C ASP A 98 -21.84 -22.13 22.77
N GLY A 99 -20.63 -21.62 23.02
CA GLY A 99 -20.41 -20.33 23.62
C GLY A 99 -20.16 -19.24 22.57
N ILE A 100 -19.75 -18.09 23.06
CA ILE A 100 -19.39 -16.93 22.26
C ILE A 100 -17.88 -16.65 22.38
N SER A 101 -17.24 -16.33 21.27
CA SER A 101 -15.84 -15.90 21.25
C SER A 101 -15.66 -14.64 20.39
N THR A 102 -14.70 -13.80 20.75
CA THR A 102 -14.33 -12.62 19.99
C THR A 102 -13.35 -13.01 18.90
N VAL A 103 -13.72 -12.78 17.64
CA VAL A 103 -12.86 -13.02 16.47
C VAL A 103 -12.04 -11.77 16.15
N ARG A 104 -12.62 -10.58 16.33
CA ARG A 104 -11.97 -9.30 16.05
C ARG A 104 -12.55 -8.20 16.93
N TYR A 105 -11.68 -7.40 17.52
CA TYR A 105 -12.06 -6.15 18.19
C TYR A 105 -12.28 -5.04 17.17
N PRO A 106 -13.20 -4.08 17.42
CA PRO A 106 -13.43 -2.93 16.55
C PRO A 106 -12.20 -2.02 16.56
N ASN A 107 -11.86 -1.46 15.38
CA ASN A 107 -10.82 -0.44 15.29
C ASN A 107 -11.14 0.56 14.17
N GLU A 108 -11.60 1.74 14.55
CA GLU A 108 -11.99 2.82 13.64
C GLU A 108 -10.79 3.55 13.02
N PHE A 109 -9.57 3.31 13.52
CA PHE A 109 -8.34 3.96 13.06
C PHE A 109 -7.62 3.19 11.94
N ILE A 110 -8.20 2.08 11.49
CA ILE A 110 -7.64 1.36 10.34
C ILE A 110 -7.91 2.15 9.07
N THR A 111 -6.84 2.41 8.31
CA THR A 111 -6.85 3.26 7.13
C THR A 111 -6.05 2.64 5.98
N TRP A 112 -5.94 3.38 4.90
CA TRP A 112 -5.19 3.02 3.70
C TRP A 112 -3.72 2.71 3.99
N GLU A 113 -3.19 1.65 3.41
CA GLU A 113 -1.76 1.48 3.21
C GLU A 113 -1.29 2.48 2.15
N VAL A 114 -0.20 3.19 2.40
CA VAL A 114 0.32 4.22 1.50
C VAL A 114 1.72 3.85 1.05
N ALA A 115 1.89 3.75 -0.27
CA ALA A 115 3.18 3.60 -0.92
C ALA A 115 3.63 4.93 -1.53
N LYS A 116 4.81 5.40 -1.13
CA LYS A 116 5.53 6.53 -1.75
C LYS A 116 6.47 5.96 -2.79
N LYS A 117 6.27 6.32 -4.06
CA LYS A 117 7.06 5.80 -5.17
C LYS A 117 7.88 6.91 -5.81
N LEU A 118 9.18 6.71 -5.89
CA LEU A 118 10.12 7.55 -6.62
C LEU A 118 10.73 6.72 -7.75
N ASN A 119 10.71 7.25 -8.97
CA ASN A 119 11.42 6.68 -10.10
C ASN A 119 12.25 7.78 -10.77
N ILE A 120 13.53 7.49 -11.01
CA ILE A 120 14.47 8.37 -11.73
C ILE A 120 15.13 7.54 -12.81
N GLY A 121 15.06 7.97 -14.06
CA GLY A 121 15.62 7.23 -15.16
C GLY A 121 16.11 8.10 -16.29
N PHE A 122 16.82 7.44 -17.22
CA PHE A 122 17.21 8.04 -18.49
C PHE A 122 17.01 7.07 -19.65
N GLU A 123 16.77 7.63 -20.82
CA GLU A 123 16.71 6.92 -22.09
C GLU A 123 17.80 7.49 -23.00
N LEU A 124 18.71 6.65 -23.47
CA LEU A 124 19.82 7.02 -24.34
C LEU A 124 19.76 6.23 -25.63
N GLY A 125 19.62 6.94 -26.77
CA GLY A 125 19.74 6.37 -28.10
C GLY A 125 21.14 6.60 -28.66
N LEU A 126 21.79 5.57 -29.14
CA LEU A 126 23.13 5.60 -29.73
C LEU A 126 23.12 5.09 -31.17
N PHE A 127 23.81 5.80 -32.05
CA PHE A 127 24.03 5.40 -33.45
C PHE A 127 22.76 5.08 -34.25
N ASN A 128 21.59 5.53 -33.84
CA ASN A 128 20.26 5.20 -34.37
C ASN A 128 19.90 3.69 -34.37
N ASN A 129 20.68 2.86 -33.67
CA ASN A 129 20.49 1.41 -33.66
C ASN A 129 20.46 0.80 -32.27
N LEU A 130 20.85 1.54 -31.23
CA LEU A 130 20.91 1.05 -29.87
C LEU A 130 20.15 2.00 -28.95
N ASP A 131 19.13 1.49 -28.28
CA ASP A 131 18.42 2.20 -27.22
C ASP A 131 18.77 1.56 -25.87
N VAL A 132 19.25 2.38 -24.95
CA VAL A 132 19.56 2.02 -23.57
C VAL A 132 18.61 2.75 -22.65
N GLN A 133 17.94 2.02 -21.79
CA GLN A 133 17.08 2.56 -20.76
C GLN A 133 17.61 2.13 -19.39
N PHE A 134 17.64 3.05 -18.47
CA PHE A 134 18.00 2.81 -17.08
C PHE A 134 17.00 3.49 -16.17
N ASP A 135 16.50 2.75 -15.19
CA ASP A 135 15.56 3.25 -14.19
C ASP A 135 16.03 2.84 -12.79
N TYR A 136 16.13 3.81 -11.90
CA TYR A 136 16.25 3.60 -10.47
C TYR A 136 14.88 3.84 -9.82
N PHE A 137 14.40 2.89 -9.04
CA PHE A 137 13.16 3.03 -8.30
C PHE A 137 13.38 2.87 -6.80
N ARG A 138 12.55 3.58 -6.04
CA ARG A 138 12.42 3.44 -4.60
C ARG A 138 10.96 3.50 -4.22
N GLU A 139 10.55 2.55 -3.39
CA GLU A 139 9.21 2.46 -2.82
C GLU A 139 9.29 2.36 -1.30
N ASP A 140 8.70 3.33 -0.61
CA ASP A 140 8.56 3.33 0.85
C ASP A 140 7.07 3.12 1.17
N ARG A 141 6.72 1.96 1.72
CA ARG A 141 5.37 1.62 2.18
C ARG A 141 5.24 1.92 3.65
N SER A 142 4.13 2.52 4.01
CA SER A 142 3.76 2.85 5.39
C SER A 142 2.31 2.51 5.67
N LYS A 143 1.95 2.48 6.96
CA LYS A 143 0.61 2.13 7.41
C LYS A 143 0.17 0.72 6.98
N ILE A 144 1.10 -0.24 6.88
CA ILE A 144 0.77 -1.64 6.59
C ILE A 144 0.01 -2.21 7.80
N LEU A 145 -1.13 -2.86 7.54
CA LEU A 145 -1.93 -3.48 8.57
C LEU A 145 -1.20 -4.70 9.15
N MET A 146 -0.92 -4.68 10.44
CA MET A 146 -0.24 -5.76 11.16
C MET A 146 -0.87 -6.03 12.52
N ASP A 147 -0.69 -7.25 13.02
CA ASP A 147 -1.02 -7.60 14.40
C ASP A 147 -0.06 -6.90 15.37
N ARG A 148 -0.59 -6.33 16.44
CA ARG A 148 0.20 -5.75 17.52
C ARG A 148 0.74 -6.83 18.44
N SER A 149 1.91 -7.40 18.11
CA SER A 149 2.54 -8.48 18.85
C SER A 149 3.06 -8.09 20.25
N PHE A 150 3.20 -6.80 20.53
CA PHE A 150 3.72 -6.29 21.80
C PHE A 150 2.65 -6.10 22.90
N ILE A 151 1.38 -6.44 22.62
CA ILE A 151 0.32 -6.39 23.63
C ILE A 151 0.53 -7.57 24.59
N PRO A 152 0.73 -7.32 25.90
CA PRO A 152 0.94 -8.41 26.87
C PRO A 152 -0.28 -9.33 26.96
N THR A 153 -0.06 -10.62 27.05
CA THR A 153 -1.14 -11.62 27.24
C THR A 153 -1.91 -11.44 28.55
N THR A 154 -1.31 -10.77 29.52
CA THR A 154 -1.95 -10.41 30.81
C THR A 154 -3.14 -9.44 30.64
N MET A 155 -3.28 -8.78 29.49
CA MET A 155 -4.46 -7.98 29.18
C MET A 155 -5.73 -8.82 28.93
N GLY A 156 -5.58 -10.15 28.80
CA GLY A 156 -6.69 -11.07 28.62
C GLY A 156 -7.47 -10.91 27.33
N LEU A 157 -6.85 -10.37 26.28
CA LEU A 157 -7.48 -10.25 24.97
C LEU A 157 -7.62 -11.62 24.31
N GLU A 158 -8.78 -11.92 23.80
CA GLU A 158 -9.11 -13.17 23.15
C GLU A 158 -8.65 -13.22 21.68
N ALA A 159 -8.69 -12.07 20.98
CA ALA A 159 -8.24 -11.92 19.62
C ALA A 159 -7.08 -10.91 19.53
N SER A 160 -6.26 -11.04 18.48
CA SER A 160 -5.21 -10.07 18.20
C SER A 160 -5.77 -8.71 17.82
N VAL A 161 -5.08 -7.65 18.21
CA VAL A 161 -5.43 -6.27 17.84
C VAL A 161 -4.60 -5.88 16.63
N ARG A 162 -5.26 -5.52 15.54
CA ARG A 162 -4.60 -5.06 14.32
C ARG A 162 -4.55 -3.54 14.26
N ALA A 163 -3.47 -3.01 13.70
CA ALA A 163 -3.32 -1.58 13.42
C ALA A 163 -2.37 -1.34 12.24
N ASN A 164 -2.47 -0.16 11.64
CA ASN A 164 -1.60 0.28 10.54
C ASN A 164 -0.25 0.78 11.07
N VAL A 165 0.62 -0.13 11.50
CA VAL A 165 1.90 0.16 12.15
C VAL A 165 3.12 -0.35 11.38
N GLY A 166 2.91 -1.14 10.33
CA GLY A 166 3.99 -1.70 9.54
C GLY A 166 4.57 -0.71 8.56
N GLU A 167 5.88 -0.81 8.35
CA GLU A 167 6.63 -0.07 7.34
C GLU A 167 7.52 -1.02 6.55
N ALA A 168 7.70 -0.76 5.27
CA ALA A 168 8.60 -1.51 4.42
C ALA A 168 9.22 -0.58 3.37
N ALA A 169 10.47 -0.81 3.01
CA ALA A 169 11.14 -0.08 1.97
C ALA A 169 11.77 -1.04 0.96
N SER A 170 11.67 -0.71 -0.32
CA SER A 170 12.35 -1.41 -1.40
C SER A 170 12.97 -0.43 -2.38
N HIS A 171 14.06 -0.81 -3.01
CA HIS A 171 14.69 -0.07 -4.08
C HIS A 171 15.39 -1.02 -5.04
N GLY A 172 15.58 -0.58 -6.27
CA GLY A 172 16.23 -1.38 -7.28
C GLY A 172 16.58 -0.56 -8.51
N VAL A 173 17.18 -1.24 -9.47
CA VAL A 173 17.53 -0.71 -10.78
C VAL A 173 17.11 -1.70 -11.86
N ASP A 174 16.68 -1.15 -12.98
CA ASP A 174 16.33 -1.87 -14.20
C ASP A 174 17.15 -1.36 -15.37
#